data_4ec1348dfdffdd702fac760500b119e8
#
_entry.id   4ec1348dfdffdd702fac760500b119e8
#
_cell.length_a   1.000
_cell.length_b   1.000
_cell.length_c   1.000
_cell.angle_alpha   90.00
_cell.angle_beta   90.00
_cell.angle_gamma   90.00
#
_symmetry.space_group_name_H-M   'P 1'
#
loop_
_entity.id
_entity.type
_entity.pdbx_description
1 polymer ?
#
loop_
_entity_poly.entity_id
_entity_poly.type
_entity_poly.pdbx_seq_one_letter_code
_entity_poly.pdbx_strand_id
1 'polypeptide(L)'
;MTETQNTSRRPGALIAMSGGVDSSVAAWLMQRDGFDCTGVTMRLTRNEAVNTEGLHTCCSERDIEDAAEVAYAMDIPYEVLDFTADFQEKIIDKFIRVYEAGGTPNPCIDCNRYMKFDHLLRWAEAHGLDHVVTGHYARVEQDEATGRWLLKKGLDENKDQSYVLYNLTQEQLAHVRLPLGSLHKSEVRAIAEQQHFVNARKHDSQDICFVPDGDYARFMEDFTGKHYPAGDFLDVGGRKVGTHSGAVRYTIGQRKGLGLAMGAPVYVCAKDMQANTVTVGPESELFDTIVYANEVNWIAIPELKGPLRVTARTRYHQTEQPATVYPAGPDSFRLEFDQPQRAPTPGQAVVLYQGDVVLGGGTITQVAKG
;
A
#
# COMPACT_ATOMS: atom_id res chain seq x y z
N MET A 1 18.76 -32.33 43.62
CA MET A 1 18.98 -31.13 42.82
C MET A 1 18.25 -31.33 41.50
N THR A 2 17.05 -30.85 41.38
CA THR A 2 16.21 -30.91 40.19
C THR A 2 16.56 -29.66 39.38
N GLU A 3 17.29 -29.84 38.27
CA GLU A 3 17.47 -28.79 37.26
C GLU A 3 16.10 -28.48 36.67
N THR A 4 15.56 -27.35 37.02
CA THR A 4 14.42 -26.73 36.35
C THR A 4 14.93 -26.30 35.00
N GLN A 5 14.71 -27.13 33.97
CA GLN A 5 14.84 -26.72 32.57
C GLN A 5 13.86 -25.57 32.35
N ASN A 6 14.36 -24.36 32.35
CA ASN A 6 13.64 -23.18 31.89
C ASN A 6 13.54 -23.29 30.35
N THR A 7 12.57 -24.08 29.88
CA THR A 7 12.22 -24.14 28.45
C THR A 7 11.52 -22.83 28.12
N SER A 8 12.31 -21.80 27.77
CA SER A 8 11.74 -20.60 27.18
C SER A 8 10.94 -21.03 25.94
N ARG A 9 9.62 -20.81 25.96
CA ARG A 9 8.73 -21.02 24.82
C ARG A 9 9.34 -20.35 23.59
N ARG A 10 9.38 -21.03 22.46
CA ARG A 10 9.72 -20.37 21.18
C ARG A 10 8.71 -19.27 20.89
N PRO A 11 9.15 -18.09 20.40
CA PRO A 11 8.21 -17.05 20.04
C PRO A 11 7.32 -17.49 18.88
N GLY A 12 6.01 -17.21 19.00
CA GLY A 12 5.01 -17.56 18.01
C GLY A 12 4.95 -16.54 16.88
N ALA A 13 4.82 -17.00 15.64
CA ALA A 13 4.76 -16.14 14.46
C ALA A 13 3.59 -16.52 13.55
N LEU A 14 2.68 -15.56 13.30
CA LEU A 14 1.60 -15.67 12.32
C LEU A 14 2.10 -15.18 10.96
N ILE A 15 2.22 -16.08 10.00
CA ILE A 15 2.76 -15.77 8.68
C ILE A 15 1.60 -15.50 7.71
N ALA A 16 1.49 -14.25 7.22
CA ALA A 16 0.52 -13.91 6.17
C ALA A 16 1.00 -14.45 4.82
N MET A 17 0.47 -15.58 4.41
CA MET A 17 0.82 -16.29 3.18
C MET A 17 -0.15 -15.92 2.07
N SER A 18 0.36 -15.27 1.02
CA SER A 18 -0.44 -14.83 -0.15
C SER A 18 -0.33 -15.77 -1.35
N GLY A 19 0.27 -16.96 -1.19
CA GLY A 19 0.60 -17.85 -2.32
C GLY A 19 1.71 -17.32 -3.23
N GLY A 20 2.34 -16.19 -2.90
CA GLY A 20 3.49 -15.63 -3.61
C GLY A 20 4.83 -16.08 -3.03
N VAL A 21 5.91 -16.00 -3.83
CA VAL A 21 7.26 -16.40 -3.43
C VAL A 21 7.75 -15.68 -2.16
N ASP A 22 7.43 -14.41 -2.02
CA ASP A 22 7.92 -13.57 -0.91
C ASP A 22 7.37 -14.05 0.45
N SER A 23 6.08 -14.33 0.53
CA SER A 23 5.47 -14.83 1.76
C SER A 23 5.97 -16.24 2.13
N SER A 24 6.24 -17.08 1.13
CA SER A 24 6.79 -18.42 1.34
C SER A 24 8.20 -18.38 1.91
N VAL A 25 9.06 -17.52 1.35
CA VAL A 25 10.43 -17.34 1.87
C VAL A 25 10.41 -16.65 3.24
N ALA A 26 9.49 -15.72 3.48
CA ALA A 26 9.33 -15.13 4.81
C ALA A 26 8.98 -16.20 5.87
N ALA A 27 8.07 -17.12 5.55
CA ALA A 27 7.75 -18.27 6.42
C ALA A 27 8.99 -19.14 6.73
N TRP A 28 9.74 -19.50 5.70
CA TRP A 28 10.94 -20.31 5.85
C TRP A 28 12.01 -19.64 6.71
N LEU A 29 12.24 -18.35 6.49
CA LEU A 29 13.22 -17.58 7.28
C LEU A 29 12.84 -17.58 8.76
N MET A 30 11.56 -17.33 9.09
CA MET A 30 11.09 -17.34 10.48
C MET A 30 11.23 -18.71 11.12
N GLN A 31 10.90 -19.80 10.42
CA GLN A 31 11.06 -21.16 10.93
C GLN A 31 12.54 -21.49 11.15
N ARG A 32 13.42 -21.15 10.20
CA ARG A 32 14.88 -21.29 10.32
C ARG A 32 15.42 -20.54 11.55
N ASP A 33 14.90 -19.35 11.81
CA ASP A 33 15.33 -18.50 12.91
C ASP A 33 14.71 -18.91 14.27
N GLY A 34 13.99 -20.05 14.30
CA GLY A 34 13.54 -20.71 15.52
C GLY A 34 12.17 -20.28 16.04
N PHE A 35 11.37 -19.60 15.23
CA PHE A 35 9.98 -19.26 15.58
C PHE A 35 9.05 -20.47 15.43
N ASP A 36 8.00 -20.49 16.26
CA ASP A 36 6.87 -21.40 16.10
C ASP A 36 5.88 -20.74 15.14
N CYS A 37 5.81 -21.24 13.89
CA CYS A 37 5.12 -20.59 12.79
C CYS A 37 3.73 -21.19 12.55
N THR A 38 2.73 -20.32 12.34
CA THR A 38 1.42 -20.67 11.81
C THR A 38 1.16 -19.85 10.54
N GLY A 39 0.86 -20.51 9.42
CA GLY A 39 0.53 -19.86 8.16
C GLY A 39 -0.95 -19.49 8.09
N VAL A 40 -1.27 -18.32 7.58
CA VAL A 40 -2.65 -17.93 7.27
C VAL A 40 -2.76 -17.26 5.92
N THR A 41 -3.82 -17.58 5.17
CA THR A 41 -4.23 -16.78 4.01
C THR A 41 -5.53 -16.05 4.33
N MET A 42 -5.57 -14.76 4.05
CA MET A 42 -6.79 -13.95 4.14
C MET A 42 -7.61 -14.12 2.87
N ARG A 43 -8.83 -14.63 2.98
CA ARG A 43 -9.81 -14.53 1.90
C ARG A 43 -10.43 -13.15 1.96
N LEU A 44 -10.11 -12.29 0.97
CA LEU A 44 -10.50 -10.88 0.94
C LEU A 44 -11.67 -10.61 -0.02
N THR A 45 -11.88 -11.44 -1.03
CA THR A 45 -12.97 -11.34 -2.00
C THR A 45 -13.63 -12.69 -2.22
N ARG A 46 -14.90 -12.67 -2.64
CA ARG A 46 -15.58 -13.87 -3.17
C ARG A 46 -15.42 -13.86 -4.68
N ASN A 47 -15.13 -15.02 -5.27
CA ASN A 47 -14.91 -15.16 -6.73
C ASN A 47 -16.09 -14.66 -7.57
N GLU A 48 -17.31 -14.68 -7.02
CA GLU A 48 -18.53 -14.18 -7.68
C GLU A 48 -18.60 -12.66 -7.79
N ALA A 49 -17.93 -11.92 -6.87
CA ALA A 49 -17.96 -10.46 -6.84
C ALA A 49 -16.87 -9.82 -7.71
N VAL A 50 -15.81 -10.58 -8.03
CA VAL A 50 -14.70 -10.14 -8.87
C VAL A 50 -14.52 -11.20 -9.94
N ASN A 51 -14.77 -10.87 -11.20
CA ASN A 51 -14.57 -11.80 -12.31
C ASN A 51 -13.06 -12.05 -12.51
N THR A 52 -12.54 -13.05 -11.78
CA THR A 52 -11.10 -13.35 -11.69
C THR A 52 -10.67 -14.56 -12.51
N GLU A 53 -11.56 -15.13 -13.36
CA GLU A 53 -11.18 -16.23 -14.23
C GLU A 53 -9.99 -15.84 -15.13
N GLY A 54 -8.83 -16.44 -14.86
CA GLY A 54 -7.59 -16.23 -15.60
C GLY A 54 -6.75 -15.01 -15.18
N LEU A 55 -7.12 -14.27 -14.13
CA LEU A 55 -6.38 -13.10 -13.65
C LEU A 55 -5.66 -13.41 -12.32
N HIS A 56 -4.46 -12.85 -12.15
CA HIS A 56 -3.66 -13.02 -10.94
C HIS A 56 -4.10 -12.04 -9.85
N THR A 57 -4.93 -12.49 -8.92
CA THR A 57 -5.35 -11.75 -7.71
C THR A 57 -4.58 -12.26 -6.49
N CYS A 58 -4.43 -11.46 -5.45
CA CYS A 58 -3.68 -11.86 -4.22
C CYS A 58 -4.40 -12.93 -3.36
N CYS A 59 -5.57 -13.43 -3.73
CA CYS A 59 -6.41 -14.34 -2.93
C CYS A 59 -7.26 -15.25 -3.81
N SER A 60 -6.78 -15.63 -5.00
CA SER A 60 -7.44 -16.64 -5.82
C SER A 60 -7.39 -18.01 -5.13
N GLU A 61 -8.30 -18.93 -5.47
CA GLU A 61 -8.25 -20.31 -4.96
C GLU A 61 -6.88 -20.95 -5.22
N ARG A 62 -6.27 -20.68 -6.36
CA ARG A 62 -4.93 -21.15 -6.68
C ARG A 62 -3.84 -20.56 -5.76
N ASP A 63 -3.97 -19.27 -5.36
CA ASP A 63 -3.04 -18.67 -4.42
C ASP A 63 -3.16 -19.32 -3.04
N ILE A 64 -4.38 -19.66 -2.62
CA ILE A 64 -4.65 -20.39 -1.38
C ILE A 64 -4.04 -21.80 -1.44
N GLU A 65 -4.20 -22.51 -2.57
CA GLU A 65 -3.60 -23.83 -2.79
C GLU A 65 -2.08 -23.77 -2.76
N ASP A 66 -1.45 -22.81 -3.48
CA ASP A 66 0.00 -22.61 -3.47
C ASP A 66 0.53 -22.32 -2.04
N ALA A 67 -0.19 -21.51 -1.25
CA ALA A 67 0.16 -21.20 0.14
C ALA A 67 0.06 -22.43 1.04
N ALA A 68 -1.03 -23.21 0.90
CA ALA A 68 -1.26 -24.42 1.65
C ALA A 68 -0.19 -25.49 1.35
N GLU A 69 0.20 -25.64 0.06
CA GLU A 69 1.24 -26.58 -0.36
C GLU A 69 2.61 -26.22 0.25
N VAL A 70 2.96 -24.93 0.26
CA VAL A 70 4.18 -24.46 0.92
C VAL A 70 4.13 -24.71 2.43
N ALA A 71 3.03 -24.41 3.09
CA ALA A 71 2.87 -24.62 4.53
C ALA A 71 2.95 -26.11 4.88
N TYR A 72 2.34 -26.99 4.09
CA TYR A 72 2.44 -28.42 4.23
C TYR A 72 3.88 -28.94 4.05
N ALA A 73 4.59 -28.45 3.01
CA ALA A 73 5.99 -28.83 2.78
C ALA A 73 6.93 -28.40 3.92
N MET A 74 6.56 -27.36 4.66
CA MET A 74 7.29 -26.85 5.82
C MET A 74 6.83 -27.45 7.15
N ASP A 75 5.81 -28.31 7.16
CA ASP A 75 5.20 -28.89 8.37
C ASP A 75 4.75 -27.82 9.38
N ILE A 76 4.11 -26.74 8.89
CA ILE A 76 3.51 -25.69 9.72
C ILE A 76 1.98 -25.73 9.63
N PRO A 77 1.26 -25.45 10.75
CA PRO A 77 -0.20 -25.27 10.71
C PRO A 77 -0.60 -24.18 9.72
N TYR A 78 -1.74 -24.37 9.04
CA TYR A 78 -2.23 -23.42 8.05
C TYR A 78 -3.75 -23.26 8.11
N GLU A 79 -4.22 -22.02 8.05
CA GLU A 79 -5.64 -21.68 8.04
C GLU A 79 -5.99 -20.65 6.96
N VAL A 80 -7.23 -20.65 6.51
CA VAL A 80 -7.82 -19.61 5.64
C VAL A 80 -8.82 -18.80 6.45
N LEU A 81 -8.56 -17.51 6.61
CA LEU A 81 -9.40 -16.60 7.38
C LEU A 81 -10.30 -15.78 6.45
N ASP A 82 -11.61 -15.79 6.66
CA ASP A 82 -12.56 -15.02 5.85
C ASP A 82 -12.68 -13.59 6.41
N PHE A 83 -12.14 -12.63 5.68
CA PHE A 83 -12.25 -11.20 5.95
C PHE A 83 -12.98 -10.45 4.83
N THR A 84 -13.80 -11.13 4.04
CA THR A 84 -14.46 -10.52 2.87
C THR A 84 -15.35 -9.33 3.24
N ALA A 85 -16.10 -9.41 4.36
CA ALA A 85 -16.95 -8.31 4.81
C ALA A 85 -16.17 -7.09 5.25
N ASP A 86 -15.12 -7.29 6.07
CA ASP A 86 -14.26 -6.19 6.53
C ASP A 86 -13.47 -5.56 5.37
N PHE A 87 -13.01 -6.37 4.42
CA PHE A 87 -12.31 -5.89 3.23
C PHE A 87 -13.22 -5.04 2.35
N GLN A 88 -14.47 -5.46 2.17
CA GLN A 88 -15.46 -4.66 1.46
C GLN A 88 -15.66 -3.31 2.15
N GLU A 89 -15.99 -3.28 3.43
CA GLU A 89 -16.30 -2.06 4.18
C GLU A 89 -15.10 -1.08 4.24
N LYS A 90 -13.92 -1.60 4.60
CA LYS A 90 -12.76 -0.75 4.91
C LYS A 90 -11.92 -0.40 3.70
N ILE A 91 -11.89 -1.27 2.67
CA ILE A 91 -11.03 -1.09 1.52
C ILE A 91 -11.83 -0.72 0.28
N ILE A 92 -12.78 -1.56 -0.16
CA ILE A 92 -13.50 -1.36 -1.43
C ILE A 92 -14.41 -0.12 -1.34
N ASP A 93 -15.20 0.01 -0.29
CA ASP A 93 -16.11 1.13 -0.13
C ASP A 93 -15.36 2.47 0.03
N LYS A 94 -14.21 2.47 0.73
CA LYS A 94 -13.33 3.65 0.81
C LYS A 94 -12.74 3.99 -0.55
N PHE A 95 -12.26 2.99 -1.29
CA PHE A 95 -11.72 3.15 -2.63
C PHE A 95 -12.73 3.83 -3.56
N ILE A 96 -13.98 3.35 -3.56
CA ILE A 96 -15.06 3.92 -4.37
C ILE A 96 -15.36 5.37 -3.94
N ARG A 97 -15.54 5.62 -2.64
CA ARG A 97 -15.81 6.97 -2.13
C ARG A 97 -14.74 7.98 -2.52
N VAL A 98 -13.46 7.61 -2.45
CA VAL A 98 -12.36 8.52 -2.80
C VAL A 98 -12.35 8.83 -4.29
N TYR A 99 -12.61 7.84 -5.16
CA TYR A 99 -12.75 8.11 -6.61
C TYR A 99 -13.98 8.96 -6.94
N GLU A 100 -15.11 8.68 -6.31
CA GLU A 100 -16.35 9.50 -6.48
C GLU A 100 -16.18 10.94 -5.99
N ALA A 101 -15.31 11.15 -4.99
CA ALA A 101 -14.92 12.49 -4.54
C ALA A 101 -13.85 13.17 -5.43
N GLY A 102 -13.38 12.49 -6.49
CA GLY A 102 -12.39 13.03 -7.43
C GLY A 102 -10.93 12.77 -7.04
N GLY A 103 -10.69 12.13 -5.91
CA GLY A 103 -9.36 11.73 -5.46
C GLY A 103 -8.82 10.49 -6.21
N THR A 104 -7.65 10.03 -5.77
CA THR A 104 -7.03 8.79 -6.24
C THR A 104 -6.55 8.00 -5.03
N PRO A 105 -7.25 6.94 -4.60
CA PRO A 105 -6.92 6.17 -3.40
C PRO A 105 -5.69 5.27 -3.63
N ASN A 106 -5.08 4.85 -2.52
CA ASN A 106 -4.11 3.75 -2.51
C ASN A 106 -4.61 2.63 -1.59
N PRO A 107 -5.38 1.66 -2.11
CA PRO A 107 -6.01 0.63 -1.29
C PRO A 107 -5.00 -0.31 -0.60
N CYS A 108 -3.76 -0.41 -1.11
CA CYS A 108 -2.72 -1.23 -0.47
C CYS A 108 -2.30 -0.67 0.89
N ILE A 109 -2.30 0.66 1.06
CA ILE A 109 -2.03 1.31 2.35
C ILE A 109 -3.12 0.94 3.37
N ASP A 110 -4.38 1.07 2.98
CA ASP A 110 -5.51 0.71 3.84
C ASP A 110 -5.55 -0.80 4.15
N CYS A 111 -5.25 -1.66 3.16
CA CYS A 111 -5.13 -3.10 3.36
C CYS A 111 -4.04 -3.45 4.37
N ASN A 112 -2.87 -2.82 4.29
CA ASN A 112 -1.83 -3.02 5.30
C ASN A 112 -2.31 -2.56 6.68
N ARG A 113 -2.90 -1.36 6.79
CA ARG A 113 -3.36 -0.79 8.06
C ARG A 113 -4.41 -1.65 8.74
N TYR A 114 -5.50 -2.01 8.03
CA TYR A 114 -6.69 -2.61 8.63
C TYR A 114 -6.67 -4.13 8.56
N MET A 115 -6.27 -4.72 7.42
CA MET A 115 -6.37 -6.16 7.24
C MET A 115 -5.14 -6.89 7.78
N LYS A 116 -3.93 -6.53 7.30
CA LYS A 116 -2.72 -7.29 7.64
C LYS A 116 -2.18 -6.99 9.04
N PHE A 117 -2.22 -5.72 9.47
CA PHE A 117 -1.56 -5.32 10.72
C PHE A 117 -2.52 -4.88 11.84
N ASP A 118 -3.84 -4.92 11.62
CA ASP A 118 -4.84 -4.82 12.69
C ASP A 118 -5.57 -6.16 12.88
N HIS A 119 -6.28 -6.66 11.87
CA HIS A 119 -7.04 -7.90 12.01
C HIS A 119 -6.15 -9.13 12.27
N LEU A 120 -5.05 -9.31 11.52
CA LEU A 120 -4.16 -10.44 11.77
C LEU A 120 -3.42 -10.33 13.10
N LEU A 121 -3.08 -9.10 13.56
CA LEU A 121 -2.45 -8.93 14.87
C LEU A 121 -3.40 -9.35 15.99
N ARG A 122 -4.66 -8.89 15.95
CA ARG A 122 -5.68 -9.31 16.94
C ARG A 122 -5.91 -10.82 16.92
N TRP A 123 -5.92 -11.41 15.73
CA TRP A 123 -6.04 -12.86 15.61
C TRP A 123 -4.84 -13.58 16.22
N ALA A 124 -3.63 -13.11 15.95
CA ALA A 124 -2.38 -13.65 16.50
C ALA A 124 -2.40 -13.60 18.04
N GLU A 125 -2.73 -12.45 18.61
CA GLU A 125 -2.84 -12.24 20.07
C GLU A 125 -3.86 -13.21 20.70
N ALA A 126 -5.05 -13.35 20.09
CA ALA A 126 -6.09 -14.26 20.57
C ALA A 126 -5.66 -15.74 20.56
N HIS A 127 -4.70 -16.10 19.69
CA HIS A 127 -4.14 -17.45 19.58
C HIS A 127 -2.76 -17.59 20.25
N GLY A 128 -2.35 -16.57 21.01
CA GLY A 128 -1.09 -16.58 21.76
C GLY A 128 0.15 -16.55 20.90
N LEU A 129 0.09 -15.99 19.69
CA LEU A 129 1.23 -15.73 18.83
C LEU A 129 1.75 -14.31 19.07
N ASP A 130 3.08 -14.15 19.02
CA ASP A 130 3.75 -12.93 19.46
C ASP A 130 3.93 -11.93 18.29
N HIS A 131 3.95 -12.42 17.04
CA HIS A 131 4.31 -11.62 15.87
C HIS A 131 3.43 -11.92 14.66
N VAL A 132 3.19 -10.88 13.84
CA VAL A 132 2.67 -10.99 12.48
C VAL A 132 3.82 -10.79 11.50
N VAL A 133 3.93 -11.70 10.54
CA VAL A 133 5.02 -11.75 9.56
C VAL A 133 4.46 -11.61 8.16
N THR A 134 5.09 -10.79 7.34
CA THR A 134 4.73 -10.63 5.92
C THR A 134 5.97 -10.61 5.03
N GLY A 135 5.77 -10.88 3.74
CA GLY A 135 6.82 -10.78 2.72
C GLY A 135 7.12 -9.36 2.23
N HIS A 136 6.90 -8.31 3.03
CA HIS A 136 7.23 -6.96 2.62
C HIS A 136 8.74 -6.67 2.68
N TYR A 137 9.21 -5.89 1.71
CA TYR A 137 10.58 -5.37 1.66
C TYR A 137 10.67 -4.04 2.38
N ALA A 138 10.77 -4.09 3.69
CA ALA A 138 11.06 -2.97 4.59
C ALA A 138 11.70 -3.54 5.86
N ARG A 139 12.32 -2.70 6.67
CA ARG A 139 12.97 -3.11 7.93
C ARG A 139 12.27 -2.46 9.11
N VAL A 140 12.17 -3.21 10.20
CA VAL A 140 11.65 -2.71 11.48
C VAL A 140 12.73 -2.93 12.54
N GLU A 141 13.12 -1.87 13.22
CA GLU A 141 14.16 -1.86 14.24
C GLU A 141 13.72 -1.01 15.44
N GLN A 142 14.13 -1.36 16.64
CA GLN A 142 13.89 -0.50 17.80
C GLN A 142 15.10 0.45 18.00
N ASP A 143 14.83 1.74 18.09
CA ASP A 143 15.84 2.73 18.42
C ASP A 143 16.10 2.69 19.94
N GLU A 144 17.30 2.30 20.33
CA GLU A 144 17.69 2.16 21.74
C GLU A 144 17.65 3.51 22.50
N ALA A 145 17.88 4.62 21.80
CA ALA A 145 17.94 5.93 22.45
C ALA A 145 16.55 6.48 22.81
N THR A 146 15.55 6.22 21.98
CA THR A 146 14.18 6.71 22.17
C THR A 146 13.20 5.64 22.59
N GLY A 147 13.56 4.37 22.47
CA GLY A 147 12.69 3.21 22.67
C GLY A 147 11.63 3.04 21.56
N ARG A 148 11.60 3.91 20.55
CA ARG A 148 10.62 3.85 19.46
C ARG A 148 10.97 2.78 18.45
N TRP A 149 9.95 2.16 17.89
CA TRP A 149 10.09 1.32 16.74
C TRP A 149 10.18 2.18 15.48
N LEU A 150 11.20 1.92 14.66
CA LEU A 150 11.45 2.59 13.40
C LEU A 150 11.06 1.69 12.24
N LEU A 151 10.38 2.26 11.25
CA LEU A 151 10.21 1.65 9.93
C LEU A 151 11.28 2.23 9.01
N LYS A 152 12.03 1.35 8.35
CA LYS A 152 13.14 1.73 7.46
C LYS A 152 12.92 1.13 6.07
N LYS A 153 13.51 1.77 5.06
CA LYS A 153 13.51 1.26 3.69
C LYS A 153 14.10 -0.14 3.61
N GLY A 154 13.60 -0.94 2.68
CA GLY A 154 14.21 -2.21 2.32
C GLY A 154 15.61 -2.03 1.72
N LEU A 155 16.46 -3.06 1.82
CA LEU A 155 17.79 -3.06 1.24
C LEU A 155 17.72 -2.99 -0.31
N ASP A 156 16.79 -3.71 -0.92
CA ASP A 156 16.52 -3.65 -2.36
C ASP A 156 15.67 -2.42 -2.67
N GLU A 157 16.32 -1.35 -3.14
CA GLU A 157 15.67 -0.07 -3.48
C GLU A 157 14.57 -0.23 -4.54
N ASN A 158 14.68 -1.21 -5.45
CA ASN A 158 13.68 -1.49 -6.48
C ASN A 158 12.44 -2.20 -5.94
N LYS A 159 12.53 -2.76 -4.73
CA LYS A 159 11.46 -3.49 -4.05
C LYS A 159 11.00 -2.82 -2.76
N ASP A 160 11.61 -1.70 -2.36
CA ASP A 160 11.26 -0.98 -1.13
C ASP A 160 9.74 -0.71 -1.03
N GLN A 161 9.13 -1.21 0.04
CA GLN A 161 7.70 -1.09 0.32
C GLN A 161 7.42 -0.24 1.57
N SER A 162 8.41 0.47 2.07
CA SER A 162 8.25 1.35 3.23
C SER A 162 7.14 2.41 3.03
N TYR A 163 6.95 2.87 1.78
CA TYR A 163 5.87 3.80 1.43
C TYR A 163 4.46 3.28 1.78
N VAL A 164 4.15 2.02 1.50
CA VAL A 164 2.82 1.47 1.77
C VAL A 164 2.64 0.98 3.22
N LEU A 165 3.68 1.11 4.04
CA LEU A 165 3.69 0.71 5.45
C LEU A 165 3.75 1.91 6.40
N TYR A 166 3.81 3.15 5.90
CA TYR A 166 4.00 4.36 6.72
C TYR A 166 2.94 4.57 7.81
N ASN A 167 1.78 3.96 7.65
CA ASN A 167 0.65 4.11 8.57
C ASN A 167 0.62 3.08 9.71
N LEU A 168 1.67 2.26 9.85
CA LEU A 168 1.80 1.34 10.98
C LEU A 168 2.05 2.12 12.28
N THR A 169 1.30 1.78 13.32
CA THR A 169 1.46 2.37 14.65
C THR A 169 2.66 1.79 15.39
N GLN A 170 3.09 2.43 16.49
CA GLN A 170 4.17 1.93 17.33
C GLN A 170 3.85 0.55 17.92
N GLU A 171 2.61 0.33 18.31
CA GLU A 171 2.12 -0.96 18.78
C GLU A 171 2.24 -2.04 17.71
N GLN A 172 1.75 -1.76 16.51
CA GLN A 172 1.87 -2.69 15.39
C GLN A 172 3.33 -2.99 15.05
N LEU A 173 4.19 -1.97 14.96
CA LEU A 173 5.61 -2.15 14.64
C LEU A 173 6.34 -3.03 15.66
N ALA A 174 5.95 -3.00 16.95
CA ALA A 174 6.54 -3.88 17.97
C ALA A 174 6.33 -5.37 17.66
N HIS A 175 5.20 -5.70 17.05
CA HIS A 175 4.77 -7.07 16.76
C HIS A 175 4.98 -7.51 15.31
N VAL A 176 5.43 -6.61 14.42
CA VAL A 176 5.66 -6.92 13.00
C VAL A 176 7.07 -7.46 12.77
N ARG A 177 7.18 -8.47 11.90
CA ARG A 177 8.46 -8.98 11.38
C ARG A 177 8.44 -8.99 9.86
N LEU A 178 9.46 -8.40 9.26
CA LEU A 178 9.63 -8.25 7.81
C LEU A 178 10.98 -8.87 7.39
N PRO A 179 11.09 -10.20 7.36
CA PRO A 179 12.39 -10.88 7.20
C PRO A 179 13.06 -10.64 5.85
N LEU A 180 12.29 -10.19 4.83
CA LEU A 180 12.83 -9.89 3.50
C LEU A 180 13.46 -8.50 3.40
N GLY A 181 13.28 -7.64 4.39
CA GLY A 181 13.72 -6.25 4.33
C GLY A 181 15.24 -6.07 4.19
N SER A 182 16.04 -7.06 4.56
CA SER A 182 17.51 -7.08 4.46
C SER A 182 18.02 -7.96 3.32
N LEU A 183 17.17 -8.36 2.36
CA LEU A 183 17.51 -9.20 1.23
C LEU A 183 17.17 -8.52 -0.10
N HIS A 184 17.95 -8.84 -1.13
CA HIS A 184 17.58 -8.53 -2.50
C HIS A 184 16.59 -9.57 -3.04
N LYS A 185 15.73 -9.16 -3.98
CA LYS A 185 14.75 -10.05 -4.61
C LYS A 185 15.38 -11.29 -5.26
N SER A 186 16.59 -11.17 -5.81
CA SER A 186 17.34 -12.28 -6.37
C SER A 186 17.71 -13.34 -5.32
N GLU A 187 18.05 -12.92 -4.11
CA GLU A 187 18.35 -13.82 -3.00
C GLU A 187 17.08 -14.56 -2.55
N VAL A 188 15.96 -13.84 -2.45
CA VAL A 188 14.66 -14.42 -2.12
C VAL A 188 14.27 -15.50 -3.13
N ARG A 189 14.43 -15.24 -4.43
CA ARG A 189 14.16 -16.25 -5.48
C ARG A 189 15.10 -17.45 -5.37
N ALA A 190 16.40 -17.23 -5.11
CA ALA A 190 17.36 -18.31 -4.92
C ALA A 190 16.98 -19.21 -3.73
N ILE A 191 16.55 -18.62 -2.61
CA ILE A 191 16.04 -19.38 -1.44
C ILE A 191 14.81 -20.21 -1.83
N ALA A 192 13.83 -19.62 -2.52
CA ALA A 192 12.62 -20.31 -2.94
C ALA A 192 12.92 -21.51 -3.87
N GLU A 193 13.87 -21.36 -4.80
CA GLU A 193 14.33 -22.46 -5.68
C GLU A 193 15.08 -23.54 -4.89
N GLN A 194 15.94 -23.19 -3.96
CA GLN A 194 16.66 -24.12 -3.09
C GLN A 194 15.73 -24.94 -2.19
N GLN A 195 14.66 -24.31 -1.72
CA GLN A 195 13.62 -24.97 -0.91
C GLN A 195 12.57 -25.71 -1.75
N HIS A 196 12.70 -25.67 -3.08
CA HIS A 196 11.77 -26.34 -4.01
C HIS A 196 10.31 -25.91 -3.86
N PHE A 197 10.06 -24.65 -3.49
CA PHE A 197 8.69 -24.14 -3.35
C PHE A 197 7.95 -24.14 -4.70
N VAL A 198 6.72 -24.62 -4.70
CA VAL A 198 5.86 -24.73 -5.90
C VAL A 198 5.73 -23.39 -6.64
N ASN A 199 5.72 -22.28 -5.88
CA ASN A 199 5.57 -20.91 -6.38
C ASN A 199 6.90 -20.16 -6.62
N ALA A 200 8.08 -20.83 -6.57
CA ALA A 200 9.40 -20.18 -6.69
C ALA A 200 9.57 -19.33 -7.97
N ARG A 201 8.88 -19.70 -9.07
CA ARG A 201 8.92 -19.00 -10.38
C ARG A 201 7.70 -18.12 -10.64
N LYS A 202 6.80 -17.98 -9.68
CA LYS A 202 5.60 -17.15 -9.82
C LYS A 202 5.99 -15.68 -9.97
N HIS A 203 5.29 -14.97 -10.86
CA HIS A 203 5.48 -13.52 -11.03
C HIS A 203 4.90 -12.75 -9.86
N ASP A 204 5.52 -11.60 -9.55
CA ASP A 204 5.01 -10.70 -8.52
C ASP A 204 3.69 -10.08 -8.96
N SER A 205 2.72 -9.96 -8.06
CA SER A 205 1.50 -9.20 -8.31
C SER A 205 1.84 -7.70 -8.39
N GLN A 206 1.40 -7.03 -9.47
CA GLN A 206 1.75 -5.63 -9.74
C GLN A 206 0.56 -4.67 -9.64
N ASP A 207 -0.67 -5.18 -9.69
CA ASP A 207 -1.90 -4.40 -9.74
C ASP A 207 -2.72 -4.47 -8.45
N ILE A 208 -3.75 -3.63 -8.36
CA ILE A 208 -4.72 -3.68 -7.27
C ILE A 208 -5.42 -5.03 -7.31
N CYS A 209 -5.32 -5.81 -6.22
CA CYS A 209 -5.73 -7.21 -6.19
C CYS A 209 -7.20 -7.48 -6.55
N PHE A 210 -8.09 -6.52 -6.35
CA PHE A 210 -9.52 -6.61 -6.71
C PHE A 210 -9.88 -5.88 -8.03
N VAL A 211 -8.87 -5.31 -8.73
CA VAL A 211 -9.01 -4.68 -10.06
C VAL A 211 -7.93 -5.24 -10.98
N PRO A 212 -7.94 -6.55 -11.26
CA PRO A 212 -6.81 -7.23 -11.90
C PRO A 212 -6.60 -6.87 -13.38
N ASP A 213 -7.61 -6.31 -14.03
CA ASP A 213 -7.54 -5.81 -15.42
C ASP A 213 -7.20 -4.32 -15.51
N GLY A 214 -7.02 -3.63 -14.37
CA GLY A 214 -6.72 -2.21 -14.29
C GLY A 214 -7.89 -1.27 -14.62
N ASP A 215 -9.08 -1.79 -14.98
CA ASP A 215 -10.29 -0.96 -15.23
C ASP A 215 -11.08 -0.77 -13.94
N TYR A 216 -10.55 0.07 -13.05
CA TYR A 216 -11.19 0.38 -11.78
C TYR A 216 -12.58 1.01 -11.94
N ALA A 217 -12.83 1.73 -13.03
CA ALA A 217 -14.13 2.38 -13.23
C ALA A 217 -15.20 1.35 -13.59
N ARG A 218 -14.86 0.36 -14.43
CA ARG A 218 -15.74 -0.78 -14.70
C ARG A 218 -16.00 -1.58 -13.41
N PHE A 219 -14.96 -1.88 -12.66
CA PHE A 219 -15.10 -2.53 -11.35
C PHE A 219 -16.09 -1.78 -10.45
N MET A 220 -15.98 -0.45 -10.35
CA MET A 220 -16.87 0.38 -9.54
C MET A 220 -18.33 0.33 -10.04
N GLU A 221 -18.55 0.36 -11.37
CA GLU A 221 -19.87 0.23 -11.98
C GLU A 221 -20.48 -1.14 -11.68
N ASP A 222 -19.72 -2.21 -11.90
CA ASP A 222 -20.17 -3.60 -11.67
C ASP A 222 -20.48 -3.85 -10.18
N PHE A 223 -19.63 -3.35 -9.30
CA PHE A 223 -19.76 -3.54 -7.85
C PHE A 223 -20.92 -2.76 -7.23
N THR A 224 -21.12 -1.51 -7.67
CA THR A 224 -22.15 -0.61 -7.08
C THR A 224 -23.47 -0.62 -7.81
N GLY A 225 -23.51 -1.13 -9.04
CA GLY A 225 -24.66 -0.96 -9.95
C GLY A 225 -24.86 0.49 -10.44
N LYS A 226 -23.97 1.42 -10.11
CA LYS A 226 -24.01 2.80 -10.56
C LYS A 226 -23.50 2.90 -11.99
N HIS A 227 -23.99 3.89 -12.72
CA HIS A 227 -23.46 4.29 -14.01
C HIS A 227 -22.89 5.71 -13.91
N TYR A 228 -21.67 5.90 -14.39
CA TYR A 228 -21.00 7.21 -14.42
C TYR A 228 -21.20 7.87 -15.79
N PRO A 229 -22.06 8.93 -15.87
CA PRO A 229 -22.45 9.51 -17.15
C PRO A 229 -21.29 10.21 -17.85
N ALA A 230 -21.41 10.33 -19.17
CA ALA A 230 -20.51 11.15 -19.99
C ALA A 230 -20.58 12.63 -19.53
N GLY A 231 -19.47 13.35 -19.69
CA GLY A 231 -19.35 14.75 -19.34
C GLY A 231 -18.37 15.48 -20.25
N ASP A 232 -18.01 16.72 -19.91
CA ASP A 232 -17.24 17.58 -20.78
C ASP A 232 -15.75 17.61 -20.40
N PHE A 233 -14.88 17.45 -21.40
CA PHE A 233 -13.50 17.89 -21.30
C PHE A 233 -13.44 19.40 -21.53
N LEU A 234 -12.81 20.11 -20.59
CA LEU A 234 -12.55 21.54 -20.67
C LEU A 234 -11.05 21.81 -20.84
N ASP A 235 -10.67 22.84 -21.58
CA ASP A 235 -9.31 23.36 -21.51
C ASP A 235 -9.12 24.22 -20.22
N VAL A 236 -7.90 24.66 -19.95
CA VAL A 236 -7.56 25.52 -18.80
C VAL A 236 -8.29 26.87 -18.81
N GLY A 237 -8.83 27.30 -19.96
CA GLY A 237 -9.66 28.48 -20.12
C GLY A 237 -11.15 28.23 -19.89
N GLY A 238 -11.55 26.98 -19.56
CA GLY A 238 -12.96 26.59 -19.36
C GLY A 238 -13.74 26.30 -20.63
N ARG A 239 -13.09 26.28 -21.81
CA ARG A 239 -13.74 25.99 -23.09
C ARG A 239 -13.85 24.48 -23.29
N LYS A 240 -15.01 23.99 -23.72
CA LYS A 240 -15.22 22.58 -24.07
C LYS A 240 -14.35 22.17 -25.25
N VAL A 241 -13.57 21.09 -25.08
CA VAL A 241 -12.65 20.53 -26.09
C VAL A 241 -12.97 19.09 -26.46
N GLY A 242 -13.94 18.46 -25.77
CA GLY A 242 -14.37 17.10 -26.05
C GLY A 242 -15.39 16.59 -25.06
N THR A 243 -15.70 15.30 -25.13
CA THR A 243 -16.62 14.62 -24.23
C THR A 243 -15.93 13.38 -23.68
N HIS A 244 -16.03 13.18 -22.36
CA HIS A 244 -15.47 12.01 -21.68
C HIS A 244 -16.57 11.02 -21.23
N SER A 245 -16.18 9.80 -20.88
CA SER A 245 -17.08 8.70 -20.50
C SER A 245 -17.34 8.59 -18.97
N GLY A 246 -17.26 9.71 -18.25
CA GLY A 246 -17.41 9.80 -16.79
C GLY A 246 -16.15 10.30 -16.10
N ALA A 247 -16.25 11.39 -15.30
CA ALA A 247 -15.08 12.05 -14.67
C ALA A 247 -14.31 11.11 -13.72
N VAL A 248 -14.96 10.11 -13.15
CA VAL A 248 -14.35 9.10 -12.27
C VAL A 248 -13.26 8.28 -12.96
N ARG A 249 -13.36 8.10 -14.28
CA ARG A 249 -12.42 7.30 -15.10
C ARG A 249 -11.06 7.96 -15.34
N TYR A 250 -10.87 9.18 -14.85
CA TYR A 250 -9.68 9.97 -15.11
C TYR A 250 -8.94 10.31 -13.82
N THR A 251 -7.60 10.29 -13.91
CA THR A 251 -6.71 10.59 -12.79
C THR A 251 -5.84 11.79 -13.13
N ILE A 252 -5.56 12.66 -12.16
CA ILE A 252 -4.67 13.82 -12.32
C ILE A 252 -3.30 13.36 -12.82
N GLY A 253 -2.80 14.02 -13.89
CA GLY A 253 -1.57 13.68 -14.59
C GLY A 253 -1.71 12.62 -15.68
N GLN A 254 -2.92 12.06 -15.92
CA GLN A 254 -3.18 11.11 -16.98
C GLN A 254 -3.02 11.76 -18.35
N ARG A 255 -2.29 11.10 -19.27
CA ARG A 255 -2.06 11.52 -20.66
C ARG A 255 -2.76 10.60 -21.66
N LYS A 256 -2.71 9.27 -21.41
CA LYS A 256 -3.23 8.27 -22.35
C LYS A 256 -4.73 8.05 -22.13
N GLY A 257 -5.45 7.61 -23.18
CA GLY A 257 -6.86 7.23 -23.06
C GLY A 257 -7.84 8.43 -22.99
N LEU A 258 -7.41 9.66 -23.30
CA LEU A 258 -8.29 10.83 -23.28
C LEU A 258 -9.17 10.93 -24.54
N GLY A 259 -8.77 10.33 -25.67
CA GLY A 259 -9.51 10.41 -26.92
C GLY A 259 -9.55 11.81 -27.56
N LEU A 260 -8.64 12.70 -27.16
CA LEU A 260 -8.59 14.09 -27.63
C LEU A 260 -7.52 14.30 -28.70
N ALA A 261 -7.85 15.03 -29.76
CA ALA A 261 -6.92 15.45 -30.82
C ALA A 261 -6.60 16.95 -30.67
N MET A 262 -5.64 17.29 -29.80
CA MET A 262 -5.33 18.69 -29.43
C MET A 262 -4.10 19.27 -30.14
N GLY A 263 -3.47 18.52 -31.08
CA GLY A 263 -2.24 18.94 -31.76
C GLY A 263 -0.97 18.95 -30.91
N ALA A 264 -1.10 18.95 -29.57
CA ALA A 264 -0.01 18.83 -28.59
C ALA A 264 -0.45 17.88 -27.48
N PRO A 265 0.51 17.25 -26.74
CA PRO A 265 0.18 16.42 -25.59
C PRO A 265 -0.57 17.22 -24.53
N VAL A 266 -1.71 16.68 -24.05
CA VAL A 266 -2.47 17.22 -22.96
C VAL A 266 -2.62 16.20 -21.84
N TYR A 267 -2.84 16.71 -20.62
CA TYR A 267 -2.91 15.95 -19.38
C TYR A 267 -4.14 16.36 -18.57
N VAL A 268 -4.67 15.45 -17.79
CA VAL A 268 -5.72 15.77 -16.82
C VAL A 268 -5.13 16.65 -15.73
N CYS A 269 -5.61 17.89 -15.61
CA CYS A 269 -5.11 18.88 -14.63
C CYS A 269 -6.04 19.04 -13.44
N ALA A 270 -7.38 18.92 -13.65
CA ALA A 270 -8.38 19.03 -12.60
C ALA A 270 -9.62 18.19 -12.94
N LYS A 271 -10.42 17.91 -11.92
CA LYS A 271 -11.73 17.27 -12.05
C LYS A 271 -12.74 18.01 -11.17
N ASP A 272 -13.94 18.26 -11.69
CA ASP A 272 -15.11 18.68 -10.91
C ASP A 272 -16.16 17.58 -10.99
N MET A 273 -16.33 16.88 -9.88
CA MET A 273 -17.23 15.72 -9.82
C MET A 273 -18.70 16.14 -9.78
N GLN A 274 -19.03 17.36 -9.31
CA GLN A 274 -20.39 17.87 -9.29
C GLN A 274 -20.82 18.34 -10.69
N ALA A 275 -19.96 19.07 -11.37
CA ALA A 275 -20.19 19.51 -12.74
C ALA A 275 -19.94 18.38 -13.77
N ASN A 276 -19.39 17.25 -13.34
CA ASN A 276 -18.96 16.14 -14.19
C ASN A 276 -18.06 16.62 -15.33
N THR A 277 -17.01 17.40 -15.00
CA THR A 277 -16.05 17.93 -15.96
C THR A 277 -14.62 17.49 -15.63
N VAL A 278 -13.81 17.35 -16.68
CA VAL A 278 -12.38 17.04 -16.59
C VAL A 278 -11.61 18.14 -17.32
N THR A 279 -10.78 18.88 -16.59
CA THR A 279 -9.94 19.92 -17.19
C THR A 279 -8.64 19.30 -17.69
N VAL A 280 -8.30 19.58 -18.96
CA VAL A 280 -7.08 19.15 -19.59
C VAL A 280 -6.22 20.34 -20.00
N GLY A 281 -4.90 20.18 -19.89
CA GLY A 281 -3.95 21.24 -20.20
C GLY A 281 -2.54 20.73 -20.48
N PRO A 282 -1.59 21.63 -20.74
CA PRO A 282 -0.20 21.29 -20.92
C PRO A 282 0.42 20.71 -19.62
N GLU A 283 1.55 20.05 -19.72
CA GLU A 283 2.23 19.44 -18.58
C GLU A 283 2.59 20.45 -17.48
N SER A 284 2.85 21.71 -17.84
CA SER A 284 3.17 22.79 -16.90
C SER A 284 2.10 23.05 -15.84
N GLU A 285 0.85 22.64 -16.11
CA GLU A 285 -0.26 22.77 -15.15
C GLU A 285 -0.25 21.69 -14.06
N LEU A 286 0.58 20.68 -14.19
CA LEU A 286 0.66 19.56 -13.24
C LEU A 286 1.58 19.80 -12.05
N PHE A 287 2.30 20.91 -11.99
CA PHE A 287 3.36 21.11 -11.01
C PHE A 287 2.91 21.98 -9.84
N ASP A 288 3.02 21.40 -8.63
CA ASP A 288 2.71 22.04 -7.36
C ASP A 288 3.89 21.90 -6.40
N THR A 289 4.09 22.89 -5.52
CA THR A 289 5.15 22.89 -4.51
C THR A 289 4.64 22.64 -3.11
N ILE A 290 3.36 22.88 -2.85
CA ILE A 290 2.78 22.75 -1.51
C ILE A 290 1.76 21.59 -1.49
N VAL A 291 1.90 20.74 -0.47
CA VAL A 291 0.99 19.63 -0.21
C VAL A 291 0.46 19.77 1.22
N TYR A 292 -0.85 19.69 1.38
CA TYR A 292 -1.52 19.55 2.68
C TYR A 292 -1.95 18.12 2.88
N ALA A 293 -1.72 17.58 4.07
CA ALA A 293 -2.08 16.21 4.42
C ALA A 293 -2.75 16.15 5.79
N ASN A 294 -3.66 15.18 5.92
CA ASN A 294 -4.30 14.80 7.18
C ASN A 294 -4.13 13.29 7.45
N GLU A 295 -4.83 12.76 8.46
CA GLU A 295 -4.69 11.36 8.92
C GLU A 295 -3.20 11.01 9.15
N VAL A 296 -2.52 11.85 9.90
CA VAL A 296 -1.07 11.79 10.07
C VAL A 296 -0.67 10.66 11.01
N ASN A 297 0.29 9.85 10.58
CA ASN A 297 0.96 8.88 11.43
C ASN A 297 2.44 9.23 11.56
N TRP A 298 2.90 9.53 12.79
CA TRP A 298 4.32 9.76 13.08
C TRP A 298 4.96 8.48 13.60
N ILE A 299 5.97 7.97 12.89
CA ILE A 299 6.71 6.75 13.27
C ILE A 299 7.96 7.09 14.07
N ALA A 300 8.90 7.80 13.46
CA ALA A 300 10.20 8.04 14.09
C ALA A 300 10.18 9.13 15.17
N ILE A 301 9.16 9.98 15.17
CA ILE A 301 8.97 11.04 16.19
C ILE A 301 7.58 10.91 16.83
N PRO A 302 7.39 11.35 18.07
CA PRO A 302 6.07 11.33 18.70
C PRO A 302 5.13 12.39 18.13
N GLU A 303 5.67 13.55 17.72
CA GLU A 303 4.95 14.69 17.16
C GLU A 303 5.89 15.63 16.40
N LEU A 304 5.35 16.43 15.50
CA LEU A 304 6.08 17.50 14.80
C LEU A 304 5.91 18.81 15.55
N LYS A 305 6.97 19.29 16.22
CA LYS A 305 6.96 20.52 17.05
C LYS A 305 7.26 21.81 16.28
N GLY A 306 7.82 21.71 15.11
CA GLY A 306 8.21 22.87 14.28
C GLY A 306 8.64 22.43 12.89
N PRO A 307 9.10 23.37 12.05
CA PRO A 307 9.60 23.04 10.71
C PRO A 307 10.73 22.02 10.76
N LEU A 308 10.68 21.02 9.87
CA LEU A 308 11.68 19.96 9.80
C LEU A 308 12.05 19.65 8.35
N ARG A 309 13.36 19.55 8.07
CA ARG A 309 13.86 19.13 6.76
C ARG A 309 13.72 17.64 6.59
N VAL A 310 13.15 17.23 5.46
CA VAL A 310 12.85 15.84 5.09
C VAL A 310 13.08 15.63 3.61
N THR A 311 13.05 14.36 3.18
CA THR A 311 12.69 14.00 1.82
C THR A 311 11.30 13.41 1.80
N ALA A 312 10.58 13.53 0.69
CA ALA A 312 9.21 13.05 0.61
C ALA A 312 8.88 12.41 -0.75
N ARG A 313 7.93 11.46 -0.73
CA ARG A 313 7.28 10.88 -1.91
C ARG A 313 5.79 11.13 -1.83
N THR A 314 5.17 11.53 -2.94
CA THR A 314 3.72 11.67 -3.09
C THR A 314 3.08 10.54 -3.88
N ARG A 315 3.90 9.58 -4.35
CA ARG A 315 3.49 8.36 -5.07
C ARG A 315 4.48 7.23 -4.80
N TYR A 316 4.03 6.01 -4.89
CA TYR A 316 4.84 4.82 -4.59
C TYR A 316 6.15 4.73 -5.40
N HIS A 317 6.08 4.91 -6.72
CA HIS A 317 7.26 4.81 -7.61
C HIS A 317 8.02 6.13 -7.81
N GLN A 318 7.69 7.19 -7.04
CA GLN A 318 8.38 8.47 -7.14
C GLN A 318 9.73 8.41 -6.42
N THR A 319 10.76 9.02 -7.00
CA THR A 319 12.00 9.33 -6.29
C THR A 319 11.75 10.39 -5.23
N GLU A 320 12.35 10.23 -4.06
CA GLU A 320 12.25 11.20 -2.97
C GLU A 320 12.75 12.57 -3.38
N GLN A 321 12.02 13.60 -2.95
CA GLN A 321 12.36 14.99 -3.23
C GLN A 321 12.55 15.76 -1.92
N PRO A 322 13.55 16.65 -1.85
CA PRO A 322 13.78 17.50 -0.68
C PRO A 322 12.59 18.43 -0.41
N ALA A 323 12.23 18.54 0.87
CA ALA A 323 11.11 19.35 1.31
C ALA A 323 11.28 19.79 2.77
N THR A 324 10.44 20.74 3.20
CA THR A 324 10.27 21.11 4.61
C THR A 324 8.83 20.82 5.03
N VAL A 325 8.65 20.06 6.11
CA VAL A 325 7.34 19.82 6.71
C VAL A 325 7.09 20.80 7.85
N TYR A 326 5.87 21.31 7.92
CA TYR A 326 5.41 22.29 8.92
C TYR A 326 4.18 21.74 9.64
N PRO A 327 4.06 21.88 10.97
CA PRO A 327 2.82 21.53 11.66
C PRO A 327 1.68 22.45 11.17
N ALA A 328 0.49 21.85 10.92
CA ALA A 328 -0.69 22.57 10.48
C ALA A 328 -1.93 22.30 11.35
N GLY A 329 -1.83 21.38 12.32
CA GLY A 329 -2.88 21.01 13.26
C GLY A 329 -2.54 19.69 13.96
N PRO A 330 -3.41 19.19 14.85
CA PRO A 330 -3.15 17.96 15.61
C PRO A 330 -2.96 16.71 14.73
N ASP A 331 -3.69 16.64 13.62
CA ASP A 331 -3.71 15.50 12.70
C ASP A 331 -3.44 15.96 11.25
N SER A 332 -2.63 17.02 11.09
CA SER A 332 -2.34 17.58 9.77
C SER A 332 -0.98 18.24 9.71
N PHE A 333 -0.41 18.24 8.51
CA PHE A 333 0.80 19.00 8.22
C PHE A 333 0.73 19.66 6.83
N ARG A 334 1.56 20.68 6.64
CA ARG A 334 1.87 21.29 5.36
C ARG A 334 3.28 20.89 4.96
N LEU A 335 3.46 20.41 3.74
CA LEU A 335 4.77 20.08 3.16
C LEU A 335 5.05 21.05 2.01
N GLU A 336 6.24 21.62 2.00
CA GLU A 336 6.73 22.51 0.96
C GLU A 336 7.98 21.92 0.32
N PHE A 337 7.88 21.56 -0.95
CA PHE A 337 8.99 21.01 -1.73
C PHE A 337 9.93 22.12 -2.22
N ASP A 338 11.22 21.84 -2.28
CA ASP A 338 12.20 22.75 -2.83
C ASP A 338 12.03 22.97 -4.34
N GLN A 339 11.45 21.99 -5.03
CA GLN A 339 11.14 22.04 -6.45
C GLN A 339 9.70 21.56 -6.70
N PRO A 340 9.00 22.13 -7.70
CA PRO A 340 7.66 21.71 -8.03
C PRO A 340 7.56 20.21 -8.32
N GLN A 341 6.55 19.56 -7.77
CA GLN A 341 6.28 18.13 -7.93
C GLN A 341 5.18 17.88 -8.95
N ARG A 342 5.40 16.87 -9.79
CA ARG A 342 4.45 16.54 -10.85
C ARG A 342 3.24 15.79 -10.31
N ALA A 343 2.08 16.42 -10.41
CA ALA A 343 0.76 15.85 -10.14
C ALA A 343 0.61 15.17 -8.76
N PRO A 344 1.01 15.79 -7.64
CA PRO A 344 0.57 15.29 -6.35
C PRO A 344 -0.96 15.33 -6.32
N THR A 345 -1.60 14.27 -5.80
CA THR A 345 -3.04 14.07 -6.02
C THR A 345 -3.75 13.82 -4.70
N PRO A 346 -4.87 14.50 -4.40
CA PRO A 346 -5.70 14.21 -3.24
C PRO A 346 -6.12 12.74 -3.20
N GLY A 347 -6.10 12.15 -2.00
CA GLY A 347 -6.37 10.73 -1.75
C GLY A 347 -5.15 9.83 -1.84
N GLN A 348 -4.03 10.28 -2.42
CA GLN A 348 -2.73 9.59 -2.33
C GLN A 348 -2.06 9.88 -0.98
N ALA A 349 -1.11 9.04 -0.59
CA ALA A 349 -0.28 9.31 0.56
C ALA A 349 0.88 10.26 0.21
N VAL A 350 1.31 11.02 1.20
CA VAL A 350 2.62 11.65 1.22
C VAL A 350 3.43 11.06 2.38
N VAL A 351 4.59 10.46 2.07
CA VAL A 351 5.44 9.78 3.04
C VAL A 351 6.76 10.53 3.17
N LEU A 352 7.15 10.78 4.42
CA LEU A 352 8.28 11.61 4.81
C LEU A 352 9.43 10.72 5.29
N TYR A 353 10.65 11.05 4.89
CA TYR A 353 11.85 10.29 5.20
C TYR A 353 12.97 11.17 5.75
N GLN A 354 13.81 10.55 6.60
CA GLN A 354 15.12 11.05 6.97
C GLN A 354 16.14 9.92 6.74
N GLY A 355 16.92 10.03 5.66
CA GLY A 355 17.79 8.95 5.21
C GLY A 355 16.98 7.69 4.81
N ASP A 356 17.23 6.57 5.47
CA ASP A 356 16.49 5.31 5.27
C ASP A 356 15.27 5.16 6.19
N VAL A 357 15.09 6.07 7.15
CA VAL A 357 14.01 6.00 8.15
C VAL A 357 12.76 6.71 7.66
N VAL A 358 11.61 6.04 7.76
CA VAL A 358 10.29 6.65 7.58
C VAL A 358 9.98 7.51 8.80
N LEU A 359 9.91 8.83 8.61
CA LEU A 359 9.53 9.76 9.67
C LEU A 359 8.05 9.63 10.03
N GLY A 360 7.22 9.45 9.02
CA GLY A 360 5.77 9.35 9.07
C GLY A 360 5.16 9.71 7.73
N GLY A 361 3.88 10.04 7.72
CA GLY A 361 3.16 10.44 6.51
C GLY A 361 1.70 10.77 6.78
N GLY A 362 0.96 11.07 5.73
CA GLY A 362 -0.46 11.37 5.79
C GLY A 362 -1.15 11.24 4.43
N THR A 363 -2.45 11.41 4.41
CA THR A 363 -3.27 11.43 3.19
C THR A 363 -3.32 12.84 2.61
N ILE A 364 -2.95 13.01 1.36
CA ILE A 364 -3.01 14.31 0.64
C ILE A 364 -4.46 14.76 0.54
N THR A 365 -4.75 15.98 1.02
CA THR A 365 -6.07 16.59 0.93
C THR A 365 -6.14 17.72 -0.08
N GLN A 366 -5.05 18.48 -0.20
CA GLN A 366 -4.98 19.65 -1.07
C GLN A 366 -3.54 19.85 -1.57
N VAL A 367 -3.42 20.43 -2.75
CA VAL A 367 -2.15 20.86 -3.35
C VAL A 367 -2.24 22.32 -3.78
N ALA A 368 -1.10 23.02 -3.84
CA ALA A 368 -1.05 24.41 -4.29
C ALA A 368 0.28 24.71 -4.97
N LYS A 369 0.24 25.66 -5.90
CA LYS A 369 1.43 26.33 -6.44
C LYS A 369 2.00 27.23 -5.34
N GLY A 370 3.32 27.23 -5.15
CA GLY A 370 4.04 28.12 -4.23
C GLY A 370 4.34 29.47 -4.85
#